data_5a56739853d4dc6a9e015765946a73f2
#
_entry.id   5a56739853d4dc6a9e015765946a73f2
#
_cell.length_a   1.000
_cell.length_b   1.000
_cell.length_c   1.000
_cell.angle_alpha   90.00
_cell.angle_beta   90.00
_cell.angle_gamma   90.00
#
_symmetry.space_group_name_H-M   'P 1'
#
loop_
_entity.id
_entity.type
_entity.pdbx_description
1 polymer ?
#
loop_
_entity_poly.entity_id
_entity_poly.type
_entity_poly.pdbx_seq_one_letter_code
_entity_poly.pdbx_strand_id
1 'polypeptide(L)'
;MKKLMIAASAALAMMATGAQAQDRDLRIAFDIPYEPFEYRNDAGELTGFEVELAQAMCEEMNANCEFVIQPWDGMIPGLLARKFDLIMSSMSITEERAERVLFSEPYYITPGGWFAHESFNTDVTDMDAMEGKIVGVQRGTTMDSYVTENMGGTVKIKRYTTAEDMVLDLEGQRLDVVFVDYPVGEQTILNRDGFKEVGEPVKLGQGVGVAMRKRDREVAEEVNAALKTLKEDGTYDAIMKDYFNYDIKI
;
A
#
# COMPACT_ATOMS: atom_id res chain seq x y z
N MET A 1 -56.18 52.62 -39.66
CA MET A 1 -55.50 51.35 -39.97
C MET A 1 -54.15 51.38 -39.26
N LYS A 2 -54.07 50.83 -38.04
CA LYS A 2 -52.82 50.76 -37.23
C LYS A 2 -52.41 49.29 -37.14
N LYS A 3 -51.28 48.96 -37.75
CA LYS A 3 -50.67 47.62 -37.68
C LYS A 3 -49.92 47.48 -36.38
N LEU A 4 -50.35 46.53 -35.53
CA LEU A 4 -49.64 46.11 -34.32
C LEU A 4 -48.56 45.12 -34.75
N MET A 5 -47.30 45.42 -34.47
CA MET A 5 -46.19 44.47 -34.53
C MET A 5 -46.02 43.83 -33.16
N ILE A 6 -46.22 42.54 -33.10
CA ILE A 6 -45.93 41.71 -31.92
C ILE A 6 -44.50 41.20 -32.12
N ALA A 7 -43.58 41.69 -31.27
CA ALA A 7 -42.21 41.14 -31.16
C ALA A 7 -42.23 39.93 -30.25
N ALA A 8 -42.01 38.75 -30.76
CA ALA A 8 -41.81 37.50 -29.99
C ALA A 8 -40.36 37.41 -29.56
N SER A 9 -40.11 37.68 -28.27
CA SER A 9 -38.81 37.45 -27.65
C SER A 9 -38.69 35.96 -27.26
N ALA A 10 -37.90 35.19 -28.02
CA ALA A 10 -37.53 33.82 -27.65
C ALA A 10 -36.46 33.86 -26.55
N ALA A 11 -36.83 33.59 -25.33
CA ALA A 11 -35.88 33.36 -24.24
C ALA A 11 -35.30 31.96 -24.40
N LEU A 12 -34.04 31.89 -24.80
CA LEU A 12 -33.24 30.66 -24.84
C LEU A 12 -32.84 30.33 -23.40
N ALA A 13 -33.60 29.44 -22.73
CA ALA A 13 -33.19 28.88 -21.45
C ALA A 13 -32.04 27.90 -21.70
N MET A 14 -30.80 28.30 -21.40
CA MET A 14 -29.66 27.40 -21.27
C MET A 14 -29.94 26.53 -20.06
N MET A 15 -30.40 25.32 -20.25
CA MET A 15 -30.34 24.27 -19.25
C MET A 15 -28.87 23.90 -19.08
N ALA A 16 -28.23 24.47 -18.05
CA ALA A 16 -26.99 23.94 -17.53
C ALA A 16 -27.36 22.56 -16.94
N THR A 17 -27.12 21.49 -17.70
CA THR A 17 -27.07 20.16 -17.16
C THR A 17 -25.86 20.12 -16.25
N GLY A 18 -26.07 20.44 -14.96
CA GLY A 18 -25.10 20.09 -13.93
C GLY A 18 -24.92 18.57 -14.04
N ALA A 19 -23.76 18.13 -14.47
CA ALA A 19 -23.34 16.76 -14.23
C ALA A 19 -23.42 16.58 -12.71
N GLN A 20 -24.45 15.88 -12.23
CA GLN A 20 -24.44 15.37 -10.87
C GLN A 20 -23.26 14.40 -10.85
N ALA A 21 -22.19 14.75 -10.13
CA ALA A 21 -21.18 13.81 -9.74
C ALA A 21 -21.92 12.68 -9.06
N GLN A 22 -21.93 11.51 -9.66
CA GLN A 22 -22.58 10.34 -9.10
C GLN A 22 -21.68 9.90 -7.95
N ASP A 23 -22.18 10.00 -6.71
CA ASP A 23 -21.49 9.46 -5.54
C ASP A 23 -21.15 7.99 -5.86
N ARG A 24 -19.87 7.71 -6.04
CA ARG A 24 -19.41 6.36 -6.34
C ARG A 24 -19.08 5.67 -5.02
N ASP A 25 -19.69 4.52 -4.77
CA ASP A 25 -19.32 3.67 -3.65
C ASP A 25 -18.10 2.83 -4.04
N LEU A 26 -17.01 2.93 -3.26
CA LEU A 26 -15.77 2.16 -3.41
C LEU A 26 -15.43 1.44 -2.11
N ARG A 27 -15.03 0.18 -2.22
CA ARG A 27 -14.49 -0.58 -1.11
C ARG A 27 -13.00 -0.72 -1.29
N ILE A 28 -12.23 -0.28 -0.30
CA ILE A 28 -10.76 -0.28 -0.32
C ILE A 28 -10.26 -1.28 0.71
N ALA A 29 -9.42 -2.22 0.30
CA ALA A 29 -8.91 -3.28 1.15
C ALA A 29 -7.53 -2.94 1.71
N PHE A 30 -7.35 -3.24 3.01
CA PHE A 30 -6.11 -3.12 3.78
C PHE A 30 -5.78 -4.42 4.48
N ASP A 31 -4.49 -4.80 4.54
CA ASP A 31 -3.95 -5.87 5.39
C ASP A 31 -3.36 -5.25 6.67
N ILE A 32 -3.93 -5.54 7.80
CA ILE A 32 -3.49 -4.99 9.09
C ILE A 32 -3.12 -6.08 10.09
N PRO A 33 -2.19 -5.78 11.03
CA PRO A 33 -1.43 -4.53 11.16
C PRO A 33 -0.19 -4.50 10.26
N TYR A 34 0.09 -3.35 9.65
CA TYR A 34 1.29 -3.08 8.85
C TYR A 34 1.77 -1.63 9.10
N GLU A 35 2.12 -1.33 10.34
CA GLU A 35 2.55 0.01 10.79
C GLU A 35 3.88 0.42 10.13
N PRO A 36 4.02 1.68 9.64
CA PRO A 36 3.15 2.85 9.83
C PRO A 36 2.11 3.07 8.70
N PHE A 37 1.92 2.12 7.80
CA PHE A 37 1.06 2.28 6.62
C PHE A 37 -0.42 2.11 6.92
N GLU A 38 -0.81 0.99 7.54
CA GLU A 38 -2.18 0.67 7.93
C GLU A 38 -2.21 -0.18 9.20
N TYR A 39 -2.85 0.33 10.24
CA TYR A 39 -2.92 -0.33 11.54
C TYR A 39 -4.09 0.21 12.37
N ARG A 40 -4.29 -0.33 13.56
CA ARG A 40 -5.21 0.25 14.54
C ARG A 40 -4.42 0.94 15.64
N ASN A 41 -4.80 2.20 15.93
CA ASN A 41 -4.24 2.94 17.04
C ASN A 41 -4.75 2.39 18.40
N ASP A 42 -4.28 2.96 19.51
CA ASP A 42 -4.67 2.56 20.86
C ASP A 42 -6.18 2.69 21.16
N ALA A 43 -6.88 3.54 20.41
CA ALA A 43 -8.34 3.66 20.47
C ALA A 43 -9.08 2.60 19.64
N GLY A 44 -8.34 1.76 18.89
CA GLY A 44 -8.88 0.75 17.98
C GLY A 44 -9.32 1.29 16.63
N GLU A 45 -9.06 2.56 16.33
CA GLU A 45 -9.40 3.21 15.07
C GLU A 45 -8.39 2.84 13.99
N LEU A 46 -8.88 2.59 12.77
CA LEU A 46 -8.03 2.35 11.61
C LEU A 46 -7.34 3.64 11.19
N THR A 47 -6.01 3.61 11.12
CA THR A 47 -5.14 4.76 10.80
C THR A 47 -3.88 4.28 10.10
N GLY A 48 -3.01 5.21 9.73
CA GLY A 48 -1.74 4.96 9.05
C GLY A 48 -1.66 5.76 7.75
N PHE A 49 -0.46 5.87 7.23
CA PHE A 49 -0.18 6.67 6.03
C PHE A 49 -1.12 6.35 4.86
N GLU A 50 -1.30 5.08 4.52
CA GLU A 50 -2.15 4.68 3.40
C GLU A 50 -3.64 4.83 3.70
N VAL A 51 -4.05 4.68 4.96
CA VAL A 51 -5.44 4.88 5.38
C VAL A 51 -5.83 6.35 5.22
N GLU A 52 -5.00 7.27 5.72
CA GLU A 52 -5.26 8.71 5.62
C GLU A 52 -5.15 9.21 4.18
N LEU A 53 -4.18 8.68 3.41
CA LEU A 53 -4.07 8.99 1.98
C LEU A 53 -5.29 8.47 1.19
N ALA A 54 -5.81 7.28 1.55
CA ALA A 54 -7.04 6.75 0.95
C ALA A 54 -8.26 7.60 1.28
N GLN A 55 -8.37 8.14 2.50
CA GLN A 55 -9.44 9.06 2.88
C GLN A 55 -9.39 10.34 2.03
N ALA A 56 -8.21 10.97 1.95
CA ALA A 56 -8.02 12.16 1.14
C ALA A 56 -8.28 11.91 -0.36
N MET A 57 -7.84 10.76 -0.88
CA MET A 57 -8.12 10.33 -2.25
C MET A 57 -9.62 10.18 -2.51
N CYS A 58 -10.36 9.57 -1.59
CA CYS A 58 -11.81 9.42 -1.71
C CYS A 58 -12.55 10.76 -1.69
N GLU A 59 -12.11 11.69 -0.85
CA GLU A 59 -12.64 13.06 -0.79
C GLU A 59 -12.41 13.78 -2.12
N GLU A 60 -11.19 13.73 -2.67
CA GLU A 60 -10.85 14.35 -3.96
C GLU A 60 -11.65 13.75 -5.12
N MET A 61 -11.90 12.43 -5.10
CA MET A 61 -12.72 11.72 -6.08
C MET A 61 -14.23 11.95 -5.88
N ASN A 62 -14.66 12.62 -4.81
CA ASN A 62 -16.06 12.70 -4.38
C ASN A 62 -16.73 11.31 -4.33
N ALA A 63 -16.00 10.32 -3.79
CA ALA A 63 -16.43 8.94 -3.65
C ALA A 63 -16.78 8.62 -2.18
N ASN A 64 -17.79 7.76 -2.00
CA ASN A 64 -18.10 7.18 -0.69
C ASN A 64 -17.28 5.89 -0.51
N CYS A 65 -16.29 5.91 0.39
CA CYS A 65 -15.38 4.81 0.56
C CYS A 65 -15.64 4.01 1.84
N GLU A 66 -15.74 2.70 1.70
CA GLU A 66 -15.75 1.73 2.78
C GLU A 66 -14.38 1.05 2.87
N PHE A 67 -13.80 0.97 4.07
CA PHE A 67 -12.52 0.30 4.31
C PHE A 67 -12.74 -1.13 4.79
N VAL A 68 -12.14 -2.09 4.08
CA VAL A 68 -12.32 -3.51 4.28
C VAL A 68 -10.99 -4.11 4.75
N ILE A 69 -11.01 -4.87 5.85
CA ILE A 69 -9.81 -5.60 6.30
C ILE A 69 -9.79 -6.97 5.60
N GLN A 70 -8.67 -7.25 4.94
CA GLN A 70 -8.46 -8.48 4.20
C GLN A 70 -7.01 -8.96 4.40
N PRO A 71 -6.77 -10.19 4.88
CA PRO A 71 -5.42 -10.75 4.94
C PRO A 71 -4.72 -10.75 3.58
N TRP A 72 -3.40 -10.52 3.59
CA TRP A 72 -2.56 -10.28 2.41
C TRP A 72 -2.73 -11.30 1.29
N ASP A 73 -2.65 -12.60 1.60
CA ASP A 73 -2.75 -13.68 0.60
C ASP A 73 -4.13 -13.76 -0.07
N GLY A 74 -5.14 -13.13 0.52
CA GLY A 74 -6.49 -12.97 -0.04
C GLY A 74 -6.71 -11.70 -0.86
N MET A 75 -5.76 -10.77 -0.94
CA MET A 75 -5.93 -9.45 -1.57
C MET A 75 -6.29 -9.56 -3.06
N ILE A 76 -5.40 -10.04 -3.91
CA ILE A 76 -5.68 -10.16 -5.35
C ILE A 76 -6.85 -11.11 -5.65
N PRO A 77 -6.96 -12.30 -5.03
CA PRO A 77 -8.14 -13.15 -5.18
C PRO A 77 -9.45 -12.46 -4.79
N GLY A 78 -9.47 -11.71 -3.69
CA GLY A 78 -10.64 -10.97 -3.21
C GLY A 78 -11.07 -9.86 -4.16
N LEU A 79 -10.11 -9.10 -4.69
CA LEU A 79 -10.33 -8.07 -5.71
C LEU A 79 -10.97 -8.67 -6.98
N LEU A 80 -10.41 -9.77 -7.47
CA LEU A 80 -10.94 -10.46 -8.66
C LEU A 80 -12.33 -11.05 -8.42
N ALA A 81 -12.60 -11.49 -7.19
CA ALA A 81 -13.92 -11.99 -6.74
C ALA A 81 -14.91 -10.85 -6.40
N ARG A 82 -14.54 -9.57 -6.56
CA ARG A 82 -15.36 -8.38 -6.27
C ARG A 82 -15.78 -8.22 -4.80
N LYS A 83 -14.95 -8.69 -3.88
CA LYS A 83 -15.20 -8.45 -2.45
C LYS A 83 -14.93 -6.99 -2.08
N PHE A 84 -14.04 -6.33 -2.80
CA PHE A 84 -13.69 -4.92 -2.75
C PHE A 84 -13.28 -4.45 -4.14
N ASP A 85 -13.05 -3.15 -4.29
CA ASP A 85 -12.87 -2.51 -5.60
C ASP A 85 -11.43 -2.03 -5.81
N LEU A 86 -10.74 -1.66 -4.72
CA LEU A 86 -9.35 -1.24 -4.70
C LEU A 86 -8.56 -2.01 -3.62
N ILE A 87 -7.26 -2.19 -3.84
CA ILE A 87 -6.28 -2.57 -2.83
C ILE A 87 -5.35 -1.38 -2.64
N MET A 88 -5.25 -0.88 -1.42
CA MET A 88 -4.31 0.15 -1.02
C MET A 88 -3.66 -0.31 0.28
N SER A 89 -2.59 -1.12 0.17
CA SER A 89 -1.99 -1.86 1.28
C SER A 89 -0.56 -2.25 0.94
N SER A 90 0.29 -1.24 0.75
CA SER A 90 1.72 -1.38 0.46
C SER A 90 2.03 -2.35 -0.69
N MET A 91 1.10 -2.46 -1.67
CA MET A 91 1.25 -3.43 -2.75
C MET A 91 2.24 -2.96 -3.82
N SER A 92 3.45 -3.51 -3.78
CA SER A 92 4.48 -3.25 -4.80
C SER A 92 3.99 -3.67 -6.19
N ILE A 93 4.21 -2.82 -7.17
CA ILE A 93 3.99 -3.10 -8.59
C ILE A 93 5.07 -4.09 -9.04
N THR A 94 4.66 -5.27 -9.50
CA THR A 94 5.51 -6.28 -10.13
C THR A 94 4.87 -6.74 -11.45
N GLU A 95 5.69 -7.27 -12.36
CA GLU A 95 5.18 -7.80 -13.65
C GLU A 95 4.17 -8.93 -13.42
N GLU A 96 4.47 -9.86 -12.50
CA GLU A 96 3.57 -10.96 -12.16
C GLU A 96 2.19 -10.46 -11.68
N ARG A 97 2.17 -9.46 -10.79
CA ARG A 97 0.91 -8.87 -10.29
C ARG A 97 0.19 -8.09 -11.39
N ALA A 98 0.94 -7.34 -12.22
CA ALA A 98 0.39 -6.58 -13.35
C ALA A 98 -0.20 -7.46 -14.45
N GLU A 99 0.18 -8.74 -14.56
CA GLU A 99 -0.52 -9.70 -15.41
C GLU A 99 -1.97 -9.98 -14.95
N ARG A 100 -2.27 -9.83 -13.67
CA ARG A 100 -3.56 -10.17 -13.06
C ARG A 100 -4.45 -8.98 -12.78
N VAL A 101 -3.86 -7.85 -12.37
CA VAL A 101 -4.55 -6.62 -11.95
C VAL A 101 -4.03 -5.41 -12.71
N LEU A 102 -4.74 -4.30 -12.63
CA LEU A 102 -4.30 -2.98 -13.08
C LEU A 102 -3.79 -2.22 -11.86
N PHE A 103 -2.73 -1.47 -12.03
CA PHE A 103 -2.21 -0.56 -11.01
C PHE A 103 -2.42 0.90 -11.42
N SER A 104 -2.52 1.77 -10.44
CA SER A 104 -2.28 3.20 -10.60
C SER A 104 -0.82 3.45 -10.98
N GLU A 105 -0.47 4.69 -11.29
CA GLU A 105 0.92 5.12 -11.21
C GLU A 105 1.45 4.91 -9.77
N PRO A 106 2.75 4.61 -9.60
CA PRO A 106 3.30 4.45 -8.28
C PRO A 106 3.24 5.77 -7.50
N TYR A 107 2.90 5.69 -6.22
CA TYR A 107 2.79 6.89 -5.39
C TYR A 107 3.84 6.98 -4.29
N TYR A 108 4.50 5.88 -3.93
CA TYR A 108 5.72 5.85 -3.13
C TYR A 108 6.58 4.60 -3.44
N ILE A 109 7.77 4.55 -2.85
CA ILE A 109 8.65 3.39 -2.91
C ILE A 109 9.39 3.22 -1.58
N THR A 110 9.46 1.98 -1.09
CA THR A 110 10.25 1.61 0.06
C THR A 110 11.12 0.40 -0.28
N PRO A 111 12.35 0.32 0.26
CA PRO A 111 13.15 -0.89 0.14
C PRO A 111 12.71 -1.96 1.13
N GLY A 112 13.04 -3.21 0.88
CA GLY A 112 13.04 -4.25 1.90
C GLY A 112 14.24 -4.08 2.82
N GLY A 113 14.04 -4.24 4.13
CA GLY A 113 15.07 -4.17 5.16
C GLY A 113 15.24 -5.51 5.88
N TRP A 114 16.45 -5.79 6.31
CA TRP A 114 16.80 -6.95 7.12
C TRP A 114 16.92 -6.57 8.58
N PHE A 115 16.22 -7.26 9.45
CA PHE A 115 16.20 -6.98 10.88
C PHE A 115 16.43 -8.24 11.70
N ALA A 116 17.25 -8.13 12.76
CA ALA A 116 17.61 -9.24 13.60
C ALA A 116 17.84 -8.79 15.06
N HIS A 117 17.91 -9.76 15.96
CA HIS A 117 18.38 -9.50 17.31
C HIS A 117 19.85 -9.03 17.30
N GLU A 118 20.24 -8.17 18.25
CA GLU A 118 21.62 -7.62 18.35
C GLU A 118 22.73 -8.69 18.34
N SER A 119 22.44 -9.88 18.87
CA SER A 119 23.38 -11.01 18.88
C SER A 119 23.63 -11.65 17.54
N PHE A 120 22.82 -11.34 16.50
CA PHE A 120 23.01 -11.83 15.15
C PHE A 120 24.20 -11.10 14.49
N ASN A 121 25.22 -11.85 14.09
CA ASN A 121 26.48 -11.30 13.54
C ASN A 121 26.84 -11.91 12.17
N THR A 122 25.86 -12.48 11.48
CA THR A 122 26.03 -13.07 10.16
C THR A 122 25.76 -12.01 9.09
N ASP A 123 26.60 -11.95 8.07
CA ASP A 123 26.33 -11.15 6.89
C ASP A 123 25.22 -11.82 6.08
N VAL A 124 24.11 -11.14 5.87
CA VAL A 124 22.94 -11.66 5.12
C VAL A 124 23.23 -11.86 3.63
N THR A 125 24.33 -11.32 3.12
CA THR A 125 24.77 -11.50 1.72
C THR A 125 25.76 -12.66 1.54
N ASP A 126 26.32 -13.18 2.63
CA ASP A 126 27.19 -14.36 2.64
C ASP A 126 26.35 -15.63 2.73
N MET A 127 26.11 -16.28 1.60
CA MET A 127 25.28 -17.47 1.51
C MET A 127 25.82 -18.66 2.32
N ASP A 128 27.14 -18.80 2.42
CA ASP A 128 27.76 -19.87 3.22
C ASP A 128 27.51 -19.63 4.71
N ALA A 129 27.62 -18.38 5.16
CA ALA A 129 27.35 -17.99 6.54
C ALA A 129 25.84 -18.05 6.88
N MET A 130 24.98 -17.89 5.89
CA MET A 130 23.52 -17.99 6.02
C MET A 130 23.01 -19.44 5.99
N GLU A 131 23.86 -20.44 5.74
CA GLU A 131 23.39 -21.84 5.69
C GLU A 131 22.66 -22.26 6.95
N GLY A 132 21.43 -22.76 6.78
CA GLY A 132 20.57 -23.26 7.84
C GLY A 132 19.93 -22.21 8.73
N LYS A 133 20.20 -20.89 8.55
CA LYS A 133 19.53 -19.80 9.26
C LYS A 133 18.04 -19.79 8.95
N ILE A 134 17.25 -19.32 9.91
CA ILE A 134 15.79 -19.22 9.80
C ILE A 134 15.44 -17.78 9.44
N VAL A 135 14.96 -17.58 8.22
CA VAL A 135 14.53 -16.28 7.69
C VAL A 135 13.01 -16.19 7.74
N GLY A 136 12.50 -15.16 8.43
CA GLY A 136 11.06 -14.84 8.47
C GLY A 136 10.67 -13.88 7.36
N VAL A 137 9.55 -14.17 6.68
CA VAL A 137 8.93 -13.29 5.68
C VAL A 137 7.40 -13.38 5.78
N GLN A 138 6.68 -12.33 5.40
CA GLN A 138 5.24 -12.45 5.18
C GLN A 138 4.99 -13.13 3.83
N ARG A 139 4.11 -14.15 3.82
CA ARG A 139 3.84 -14.99 2.65
C ARG A 139 3.31 -14.17 1.47
N GLY A 140 3.86 -14.41 0.27
CA GLY A 140 3.36 -13.83 -0.99
C GLY A 140 3.72 -12.35 -1.18
N THR A 141 4.64 -11.82 -0.36
CA THR A 141 5.22 -10.49 -0.55
C THR A 141 6.41 -10.53 -1.52
N THR A 142 6.86 -9.37 -1.95
CA THR A 142 8.11 -9.25 -2.75
C THR A 142 9.32 -9.72 -1.96
N MET A 143 9.31 -9.60 -0.63
CA MET A 143 10.35 -10.11 0.26
C MET A 143 10.38 -11.63 0.27
N ASP A 144 9.20 -12.30 0.33
CA ASP A 144 9.11 -13.76 0.23
C ASP A 144 9.66 -14.26 -1.11
N SER A 145 9.29 -13.61 -2.21
CA SER A 145 9.81 -13.94 -3.54
C SER A 145 11.33 -13.78 -3.58
N TYR A 146 11.85 -12.65 -3.10
CA TYR A 146 13.28 -12.39 -3.07
C TYR A 146 14.08 -13.45 -2.29
N VAL A 147 13.65 -13.77 -1.06
CA VAL A 147 14.32 -14.78 -0.23
C VAL A 147 14.20 -16.16 -0.87
N THR A 148 13.06 -16.48 -1.47
CA THR A 148 12.84 -17.77 -2.14
C THR A 148 13.78 -17.94 -3.34
N GLU A 149 13.89 -16.92 -4.17
CA GLU A 149 14.68 -16.96 -5.42
C GLU A 149 16.20 -16.90 -5.16
N ASN A 150 16.62 -16.10 -4.18
CA ASN A 150 18.04 -15.85 -3.95
C ASN A 150 18.64 -16.71 -2.85
N MET A 151 17.85 -17.20 -1.90
CA MET A 151 18.33 -17.88 -0.69
C MET A 151 17.65 -19.22 -0.40
N GLY A 152 16.61 -19.61 -1.19
CA GLY A 152 15.73 -20.75 -0.87
C GLY A 152 16.42 -22.11 -0.79
N GLY A 153 17.61 -22.27 -1.38
CA GLY A 153 18.42 -23.48 -1.25
C GLY A 153 19.36 -23.50 -0.05
N THR A 154 19.52 -22.37 0.65
CA THR A 154 20.52 -22.13 1.70
C THR A 154 19.85 -21.94 3.07
N VAL A 155 18.79 -21.14 3.15
CA VAL A 155 18.11 -20.80 4.40
C VAL A 155 16.83 -21.60 4.62
N LYS A 156 16.35 -21.62 5.87
CA LYS A 156 15.01 -22.12 6.23
C LYS A 156 14.05 -20.96 6.21
N ILE A 157 13.18 -20.89 5.19
CA ILE A 157 12.19 -19.82 5.07
C ILE A 157 10.97 -20.14 5.92
N LYS A 158 10.65 -19.26 6.89
CA LYS A 158 9.43 -19.34 7.68
C LYS A 158 8.48 -18.24 7.25
N ARG A 159 7.31 -18.65 6.73
CA ARG A 159 6.31 -17.77 6.14
C ARG A 159 5.17 -17.51 7.10
N TYR A 160 4.83 -16.24 7.30
CA TYR A 160 3.77 -15.79 8.20
C TYR A 160 2.59 -15.22 7.40
N THR A 161 1.41 -15.25 8.01
CA THR A 161 0.21 -14.62 7.45
C THR A 161 0.26 -13.12 7.66
N THR A 162 0.78 -12.67 8.81
CA THR A 162 0.91 -11.24 9.16
C THR A 162 2.36 -10.88 9.46
N ALA A 163 2.72 -9.61 9.27
CA ALA A 163 4.03 -9.09 9.70
C ALA A 163 4.18 -9.13 11.22
N GLU A 164 3.09 -8.89 11.98
CA GLU A 164 3.09 -8.93 13.44
C GLU A 164 3.51 -10.30 14.00
N ASP A 165 2.91 -11.41 13.50
CA ASP A 165 3.28 -12.76 13.91
C ASP A 165 4.76 -13.06 13.64
N MET A 166 5.29 -12.54 12.52
CA MET A 166 6.70 -12.66 12.18
C MET A 166 7.59 -11.91 13.18
N VAL A 167 7.23 -10.68 13.53
CA VAL A 167 7.96 -9.87 14.53
C VAL A 167 7.93 -10.53 15.90
N LEU A 168 6.78 -11.04 16.34
CA LEU A 168 6.66 -11.80 17.61
C LEU A 168 7.54 -13.05 17.64
N ASP A 169 7.71 -13.73 16.50
CA ASP A 169 8.60 -14.89 16.41
C ASP A 169 10.08 -14.49 16.39
N LEU A 170 10.43 -13.33 15.84
CA LEU A 170 11.77 -12.76 15.95
C LEU A 170 12.10 -12.40 17.40
N GLU A 171 11.19 -11.73 18.11
CA GLU A 171 11.32 -11.43 19.54
C GLU A 171 11.50 -12.69 20.40
N GLY A 172 10.73 -13.72 20.07
CA GLY A 172 10.83 -15.03 20.73
C GLY A 172 12.07 -15.84 20.36
N GLN A 173 13.00 -15.26 19.59
CA GLN A 173 14.22 -15.92 19.09
C GLN A 173 13.94 -17.23 18.33
N ARG A 174 12.79 -17.29 17.66
CA ARG A 174 12.40 -18.42 16.80
C ARG A 174 12.76 -18.19 15.34
N LEU A 175 13.30 -17.00 15.04
CA LEU A 175 13.88 -16.58 13.79
C LEU A 175 15.28 -16.04 14.03
N ASP A 176 16.18 -16.23 13.08
CA ASP A 176 17.51 -15.61 13.10
C ASP A 176 17.44 -14.17 12.55
N VAL A 177 16.65 -13.96 11.50
CA VAL A 177 16.50 -12.67 10.80
C VAL A 177 15.14 -12.60 10.12
N VAL A 178 14.61 -11.41 9.94
CA VAL A 178 13.40 -11.14 9.14
C VAL A 178 13.71 -10.21 7.99
N PHE A 179 12.93 -10.34 6.92
CA PHE A 179 12.99 -9.45 5.77
C PHE A 179 11.59 -8.87 5.53
N VAL A 180 11.45 -7.57 5.67
CA VAL A 180 10.18 -6.82 5.63
C VAL A 180 10.41 -5.45 5.02
N ASP A 181 9.35 -4.72 4.62
CA ASP A 181 9.48 -3.33 4.21
C ASP A 181 10.23 -2.52 5.29
N TYR A 182 11.20 -1.73 4.86
CA TYR A 182 12.09 -1.01 5.77
C TYR A 182 11.34 -0.17 6.80
N PRO A 183 10.34 0.65 6.42
CA PRO A 183 9.60 1.45 7.40
C PRO A 183 8.83 0.61 8.43
N VAL A 184 8.35 -0.57 8.03
CA VAL A 184 7.68 -1.50 8.96
C VAL A 184 8.67 -2.04 9.98
N GLY A 185 9.85 -2.48 9.52
CA GLY A 185 10.91 -2.96 10.41
C GLY A 185 11.44 -1.85 11.32
N GLU A 186 11.60 -0.63 10.81
CA GLU A 186 11.99 0.55 11.58
C GLU A 186 10.98 0.80 12.71
N GLN A 187 9.68 0.83 12.39
CA GLN A 187 8.63 1.16 13.35
C GLN A 187 8.34 0.01 14.34
N THR A 188 8.33 -1.23 13.87
CA THR A 188 7.86 -2.36 14.70
C THR A 188 8.97 -3.17 15.35
N ILE A 189 10.21 -3.06 14.86
CA ILE A 189 11.36 -3.82 15.38
C ILE A 189 12.39 -2.91 16.02
N LEU A 190 12.89 -1.87 15.31
CA LEU A 190 13.96 -1.01 15.84
C LEU A 190 13.52 -0.10 16.97
N ASN A 191 12.22 0.15 17.15
CA ASN A 191 11.68 0.85 18.32
C ASN A 191 11.73 0.01 19.62
N ARG A 192 12.24 -1.22 19.55
CA ARG A 192 12.38 -2.15 20.67
C ARG A 192 13.86 -2.38 20.99
N ASP A 193 14.19 -2.47 22.27
CA ASP A 193 15.56 -2.77 22.70
C ASP A 193 16.00 -4.17 22.26
N GLY A 194 17.27 -4.31 21.89
CA GLY A 194 17.87 -5.61 21.57
C GLY A 194 17.77 -6.04 20.10
N PHE A 195 17.31 -5.16 19.22
CA PHE A 195 17.23 -5.41 17.78
C PHE A 195 18.05 -4.42 16.96
N LYS A 196 18.42 -4.81 15.78
CA LYS A 196 19.19 -4.01 14.83
C LYS A 196 18.82 -4.30 13.38
N GLU A 197 19.08 -3.34 12.53
CA GLU A 197 19.20 -3.55 11.09
C GLU A 197 20.47 -4.33 10.77
N VAL A 198 20.41 -5.21 9.76
CA VAL A 198 21.55 -6.00 9.27
C VAL A 198 21.58 -5.99 7.74
N GLY A 199 22.75 -5.80 7.16
CA GLY A 199 22.91 -5.68 5.71
C GLY A 199 22.36 -4.38 5.13
N GLU A 200 22.40 -4.28 3.81
CA GLU A 200 21.91 -3.10 3.09
C GLU A 200 20.44 -3.29 2.69
N PRO A 201 19.65 -2.22 2.67
CA PRO A 201 18.28 -2.28 2.15
C PRO A 201 18.23 -2.71 0.68
N VAL A 202 17.24 -3.51 0.31
CA VAL A 202 17.08 -4.09 -1.02
C VAL A 202 15.91 -3.44 -1.75
N LYS A 203 16.17 -2.84 -2.91
CA LYS A 203 15.09 -2.29 -3.75
C LYS A 203 14.29 -3.42 -4.40
N LEU A 204 12.98 -3.45 -4.17
CA LEU A 204 12.05 -4.45 -4.67
C LEU A 204 10.88 -3.80 -5.43
N GLY A 205 10.51 -4.39 -6.56
CA GLY A 205 9.40 -3.88 -7.38
C GLY A 205 9.68 -2.52 -8.04
N GLN A 206 8.60 -1.91 -8.53
CA GLN A 206 8.63 -0.63 -9.29
C GLN A 206 7.93 0.51 -8.51
N GLY A 207 7.88 0.42 -7.20
CA GLY A 207 7.09 1.28 -6.32
C GLY A 207 5.76 0.64 -5.95
N VAL A 208 5.02 1.32 -5.08
CA VAL A 208 3.70 0.89 -4.58
C VAL A 208 2.62 1.60 -5.37
N GLY A 209 1.60 0.87 -5.79
CA GLY A 209 0.45 1.37 -6.53
C GLY A 209 -0.88 0.86 -5.98
N VAL A 210 -1.94 1.64 -6.17
CA VAL A 210 -3.30 1.18 -5.90
C VAL A 210 -3.68 0.13 -6.94
N ALA A 211 -4.06 -1.07 -6.48
CA ALA A 211 -4.43 -2.14 -7.40
C ALA A 211 -5.95 -2.24 -7.60
N MET A 212 -6.36 -2.49 -8.83
CA MET A 212 -7.76 -2.64 -9.23
C MET A 212 -7.92 -3.68 -10.36
N ARG A 213 -9.14 -4.04 -10.71
CA ARG A 213 -9.37 -5.00 -11.80
C ARG A 213 -9.00 -4.38 -13.14
N LYS A 214 -8.44 -5.17 -14.05
CA LYS A 214 -7.97 -4.71 -15.38
C LYS A 214 -9.02 -3.97 -16.23
N ARG A 215 -10.30 -4.22 -15.98
CA ARG A 215 -11.40 -3.54 -16.69
C ARG A 215 -11.75 -2.17 -16.10
N ASP A 216 -11.34 -1.88 -14.86
CA ASP A 216 -11.73 -0.68 -14.11
C ASP A 216 -10.78 0.50 -14.46
N ARG A 217 -10.54 0.73 -15.77
CA ARG A 217 -9.60 1.73 -16.27
C ARG A 217 -10.01 3.16 -15.93
N GLU A 218 -11.31 3.46 -15.96
CA GLU A 218 -11.84 4.75 -15.55
C GLU A 218 -11.52 5.06 -14.09
N VAL A 219 -11.68 4.06 -13.22
CA VAL A 219 -11.29 4.21 -11.80
C VAL A 219 -9.78 4.44 -11.65
N ALA A 220 -8.96 3.78 -12.48
CA ALA A 220 -7.51 4.01 -12.46
C ALA A 220 -7.15 5.46 -12.84
N GLU A 221 -7.82 6.01 -13.83
CA GLU A 221 -7.63 7.40 -14.26
C GLU A 221 -8.05 8.38 -13.15
N GLU A 222 -9.18 8.14 -12.48
CA GLU A 222 -9.65 8.95 -11.36
C GLU A 222 -8.70 8.86 -10.15
N VAL A 223 -8.24 7.66 -9.78
CA VAL A 223 -7.25 7.44 -8.71
C VAL A 223 -5.94 8.18 -9.02
N ASN A 224 -5.44 8.07 -10.25
CA ASN A 224 -4.22 8.78 -10.67
C ASN A 224 -4.40 10.29 -10.62
N ALA A 225 -5.55 10.81 -11.06
CA ALA A 225 -5.85 12.23 -11.00
C ALA A 225 -5.91 12.73 -9.55
N ALA A 226 -6.60 12.00 -8.67
CA ALA A 226 -6.70 12.34 -7.25
C ALA A 226 -5.31 12.33 -6.57
N LEU A 227 -4.53 11.25 -6.72
CA LEU A 227 -3.17 11.17 -6.16
C LEU A 227 -2.26 12.29 -6.68
N LYS A 228 -2.41 12.69 -7.95
CA LYS A 228 -1.68 13.82 -8.52
C LYS A 228 -2.09 15.14 -7.86
N THR A 229 -3.39 15.41 -7.71
CA THR A 229 -3.89 16.61 -7.02
C THR A 229 -3.35 16.68 -5.59
N LEU A 230 -3.43 15.59 -4.82
CA LEU A 230 -2.93 15.54 -3.44
C LEU A 230 -1.41 15.77 -3.33
N LYS A 231 -0.64 15.37 -4.35
CA LYS A 231 0.80 15.68 -4.43
C LYS A 231 1.03 17.16 -4.77
N GLU A 232 0.23 17.75 -5.66
CA GLU A 232 0.37 19.13 -6.12
C GLU A 232 -0.08 20.17 -5.10
N ASP A 233 -1.13 19.89 -4.30
CA ASP A 233 -1.66 20.78 -3.28
C ASP A 233 -0.96 20.66 -1.92
N GLY A 234 -0.09 19.66 -1.75
CA GLY A 234 0.69 19.42 -0.54
C GLY A 234 0.02 18.53 0.51
N THR A 235 -1.20 18.05 0.29
CA THR A 235 -1.90 17.14 1.20
C THR A 235 -1.12 15.85 1.39
N TYR A 236 -0.61 15.26 0.29
CA TYR A 236 0.26 14.08 0.35
C TYR A 236 1.48 14.30 1.26
N ASP A 237 2.15 15.44 1.11
CA ASP A 237 3.34 15.78 1.90
C ASP A 237 3.03 16.01 3.38
N ALA A 238 1.85 16.57 3.67
CA ALA A 238 1.39 16.75 5.04
C ALA A 238 1.17 15.40 5.72
N ILE A 239 0.39 14.51 5.10
CA ILE A 239 0.14 13.16 5.62
C ILE A 239 1.46 12.38 5.75
N MET A 240 2.33 12.40 4.73
CA MET A 240 3.60 11.68 4.76
C MET A 240 4.47 12.08 5.97
N LYS A 241 4.54 13.37 6.30
CA LYS A 241 5.35 13.90 7.41
C LYS A 241 4.87 13.46 8.80
N ASP A 242 3.60 13.08 8.93
CA ASP A 242 3.06 12.58 10.21
C ASP A 242 3.56 11.16 10.51
N TYR A 243 3.99 10.41 9.48
CA TYR A 243 4.42 9.01 9.59
C TYR A 243 5.91 8.79 9.31
N PHE A 244 6.54 9.66 8.51
CA PHE A 244 7.93 9.48 8.07
C PHE A 244 8.75 10.74 8.29
N ASN A 245 9.97 10.57 8.79
CA ASN A 245 10.96 11.63 8.94
C ASN A 245 11.87 11.77 7.68
N TYR A 246 11.57 11.02 6.61
CA TYR A 246 12.24 11.03 5.31
C TYR A 246 11.21 10.93 4.17
N ASP A 247 11.66 11.26 2.96
CA ASP A 247 10.81 11.24 1.76
C ASP A 247 10.74 9.82 1.16
N ILE A 248 9.53 9.30 0.96
CA ILE A 248 9.26 8.01 0.31
C ILE A 248 8.62 8.18 -1.07
N LYS A 249 8.42 9.41 -1.54
CA LYS A 249 7.80 9.69 -2.86
C LYS A 249 8.62 9.14 -4.03
N ILE A 250 7.93 8.87 -5.12
CA ILE A 250 8.48 8.46 -6.41
C ILE A 250 8.02 9.46 -7.49
#